data_d29f8e42ab5d647fd402bb3ca2852f7a
#
_entry.id   d29f8e42ab5d647fd402bb3ca2852f7a
#
_cell.length_a   1.000
_cell.length_b   1.000
_cell.length_c   1.000
_cell.angle_alpha   90.00
_cell.angle_beta   90.00
_cell.angle_gamma   90.00
#
_symmetry.space_group_name_H-M   'P 1'
#
loop_
_entity.id
_entity.type
_entity.pdbx_description
1 polymer ?
#
loop_
_entity_poly.entity_id
_entity_poly.type
_entity_poly.pdbx_seq_one_letter_code
_entity_poly.pdbx_strand_id
1 'polypeptide(L)'
;SGIKKGDKIAICGRNSSHWGVTFLATLTYGAVAVPILHEFKADNIHNIVNHSEAKLLFVGDQVWENLNEAAMTILEGIILMTDFSILISRTEKLDYAREHLNELFGKKYPKNFRKEHIEYHKDQPEELAVINYTSGTTSYSKGVMLPYRSLWSNTAFAFEVLPLKAGDKIISMLPMAHMYGLAFEFLYEFSAGCQIYFLTRMPSPKIIFQAFSEVKPHLVVAVPLIIEKIIKKNVLPKLETPTMKLLLKVPIINDKIKTTVREGVVSAFGGRFAEVIVGGAAFNQEVEQFLRMIEFPYTVGYGMTECGPIICYEDWSRFKPGSCGKAVPRMEVKILSPDPENIAGEIVCRGPNVMLGYYKNEEATREAIDADGWLHTGDLALMDAEGNVTIKGRSKNMLLGASGQNIYPEEIEDKLNNLPYVAESIIVQQNEKLVGLVYPDFDDAFAHGLTTTDIERVMEENRVTLNAELPAYSQIFKMKIYPEEFEKTPKRSIKRFLYQEAKG
;
A
#
# COMPACT_ATOMS: atom_id res chain seq x y z
N SER A 1 10.08 32.90 3.37
CA SER A 1 10.05 32.30 2.01
C SER A 1 9.01 32.96 1.09
N GLY A 2 7.91 33.49 1.62
CA GLY A 2 6.80 34.02 0.81
C GLY A 2 5.72 32.99 0.49
N ILE A 3 5.81 31.79 1.08
CA ILE A 3 4.77 30.74 0.97
C ILE A 3 3.46 31.27 1.55
N LYS A 4 2.38 31.01 0.82
CA LYS A 4 1.01 31.38 1.20
C LYS A 4 0.19 30.13 1.48
N LYS A 5 -0.96 30.33 2.13
CA LYS A 5 -1.96 29.27 2.27
C LYS A 5 -2.38 28.75 0.88
N GLY A 6 -2.53 27.44 0.74
CA GLY A 6 -2.84 26.77 -0.50
C GLY A 6 -1.63 26.56 -1.46
N ASP A 7 -0.46 27.16 -1.18
CA ASP A 7 0.76 26.83 -1.92
C ASP A 7 1.15 25.36 -1.66
N LYS A 8 1.73 24.72 -2.67
CA LYS A 8 2.11 23.30 -2.59
C LYS A 8 3.56 23.17 -2.14
N ILE A 9 3.78 22.21 -1.24
CA ILE A 9 5.09 21.86 -0.71
C ILE A 9 5.34 20.37 -0.97
N ALA A 10 6.33 20.07 -1.79
CA ALA A 10 6.74 18.70 -2.09
C ALA A 10 7.62 18.13 -0.98
N ILE A 11 7.39 16.87 -0.63
CA ILE A 11 8.12 16.15 0.42
C ILE A 11 8.57 14.81 -0.16
N CYS A 12 9.88 14.62 -0.35
CA CYS A 12 10.44 13.42 -0.96
C CYS A 12 11.64 12.89 -0.16
N GLY A 13 11.41 11.84 0.61
CA GLY A 13 12.45 11.23 1.44
C GLY A 13 11.96 9.98 2.14
N ARG A 14 12.86 9.30 2.83
CA ARG A 14 12.52 8.14 3.66
C ARG A 14 11.73 8.56 4.91
N ASN A 15 10.99 7.61 5.46
CA ASN A 15 10.30 7.80 6.74
C ASN A 15 11.28 8.29 7.81
N SER A 16 10.92 9.40 8.46
CA SER A 16 11.71 9.99 9.54
C SER A 16 10.87 10.99 10.34
N SER A 17 11.35 11.36 11.52
CA SER A 17 10.74 12.44 12.30
C SER A 17 10.72 13.76 11.54
N HIS A 18 11.78 14.06 10.77
CA HIS A 18 11.86 15.28 9.96
C HIS A 18 10.83 15.29 8.83
N TRP A 19 10.58 14.12 8.21
CA TRP A 19 9.50 13.98 7.23
C TRP A 19 8.14 14.29 7.88
N GLY A 20 7.87 13.70 9.06
CA GLY A 20 6.65 13.94 9.82
C GLY A 20 6.48 15.40 10.24
N VAL A 21 7.55 16.04 10.74
CA VAL A 21 7.54 17.47 11.09
C VAL A 21 7.25 18.33 9.86
N THR A 22 7.89 18.04 8.72
CA THR A 22 7.65 18.78 7.46
C THR A 22 6.19 18.67 7.02
N PHE A 23 5.64 17.45 7.05
CA PHE A 23 4.25 17.21 6.67
C PHE A 23 3.28 17.96 7.57
N LEU A 24 3.40 17.82 8.89
CA LEU A 24 2.53 18.49 9.85
C LEU A 24 2.68 20.02 9.79
N ALA A 25 3.91 20.53 9.65
CA ALA A 25 4.16 21.96 9.51
C ALA A 25 3.49 22.52 8.24
N THR A 26 3.51 21.75 7.14
CA THR A 26 2.84 22.12 5.88
C THR A 26 1.34 22.28 6.11
N LEU A 27 0.68 21.28 6.70
CA LEU A 27 -0.77 21.31 6.93
C LEU A 27 -1.17 22.37 7.95
N THR A 28 -0.44 22.46 9.06
CA THR A 28 -0.76 23.41 10.13
C THR A 28 -0.50 24.87 9.75
N TYR A 29 0.30 25.11 8.70
CA TYR A 29 0.44 26.42 8.07
C TYR A 29 -0.71 26.74 7.10
N GLY A 30 -1.43 25.73 6.61
CA GLY A 30 -2.48 25.84 5.59
C GLY A 30 -1.93 25.77 4.16
N ALA A 31 -0.74 25.20 3.98
CA ALA A 31 -0.20 24.82 2.68
C ALA A 31 -0.63 23.40 2.33
N VAL A 32 -0.52 23.02 1.06
CA VAL A 32 -0.90 21.71 0.55
C VAL A 32 0.35 20.82 0.50
N ALA A 33 0.31 19.66 1.15
CA ALA A 33 1.39 18.70 1.08
C ALA A 33 1.33 17.88 -0.22
N VAL A 34 2.52 17.68 -0.83
CA VAL A 34 2.70 16.80 -2.00
C VAL A 34 3.71 15.72 -1.64
N PRO A 35 3.27 14.64 -0.95
CA PRO A 35 4.14 13.53 -0.63
C PRO A 35 4.56 12.78 -1.89
N ILE A 36 5.87 12.56 -2.07
CA ILE A 36 6.44 11.87 -3.22
C ILE A 36 7.23 10.66 -2.73
N LEU A 37 6.97 9.50 -3.32
CA LEU A 37 7.72 8.28 -3.02
C LEU A 37 9.19 8.47 -3.39
N HIS A 38 10.08 8.25 -2.43
CA HIS A 38 11.53 8.37 -2.63
C HIS A 38 12.12 7.30 -3.57
N GLU A 39 11.34 6.24 -3.84
CA GLU A 39 11.69 5.17 -4.77
C GLU A 39 11.37 5.51 -6.24
N PHE A 40 10.72 6.64 -6.50
CA PHE A 40 10.50 7.11 -7.87
C PHE A 40 11.81 7.46 -8.55
N LYS A 41 11.89 7.22 -9.86
CA LYS A 41 13.00 7.71 -10.68
C LYS A 41 13.01 9.25 -10.71
N ALA A 42 14.19 9.83 -10.88
CA ALA A 42 14.37 11.28 -10.88
C ALA A 42 13.38 12.02 -11.81
N ASP A 43 13.20 11.54 -13.03
CA ASP A 43 12.28 12.16 -13.99
C ASP A 43 10.83 12.17 -13.49
N ASN A 44 10.40 11.12 -12.78
CA ASN A 44 9.05 11.10 -12.20
C ASN A 44 8.93 12.13 -11.07
N ILE A 45 9.96 12.28 -10.23
CA ILE A 45 9.99 13.29 -9.16
C ILE A 45 9.94 14.68 -9.78
N HIS A 46 10.78 14.97 -10.81
CA HIS A 46 10.77 16.25 -11.52
C HIS A 46 9.38 16.56 -12.10
N ASN A 47 8.75 15.58 -12.75
CA ASN A 47 7.43 15.74 -13.34
C ASN A 47 6.36 16.02 -12.27
N ILE A 48 6.38 15.31 -11.13
CA ILE A 48 5.43 15.53 -10.04
C ILE A 48 5.60 16.92 -9.45
N VAL A 49 6.83 17.35 -9.16
CA VAL A 49 7.13 18.69 -8.63
C VAL A 49 6.61 19.77 -9.57
N ASN A 50 6.88 19.65 -10.88
CA ASN A 50 6.42 20.62 -11.87
C ASN A 50 4.90 20.58 -12.05
N HIS A 51 4.30 19.41 -12.18
CA HIS A 51 2.84 19.26 -12.36
C HIS A 51 2.05 19.77 -11.16
N SER A 52 2.51 19.48 -9.94
CA SER A 52 1.89 19.95 -8.72
C SER A 52 2.05 21.44 -8.48
N GLU A 53 2.96 22.12 -9.19
CA GLU A 53 3.33 23.51 -8.97
C GLU A 53 3.89 23.74 -7.55
N ALA A 54 4.63 22.78 -7.03
CA ALA A 54 5.24 22.89 -5.72
C ALA A 54 6.26 24.05 -5.71
N LYS A 55 6.16 24.92 -4.70
CA LYS A 55 7.09 26.04 -4.53
C LYS A 55 8.34 25.66 -3.77
N LEU A 56 8.24 24.76 -2.83
CA LEU A 56 9.37 24.21 -2.08
C LEU A 56 9.40 22.70 -2.23
N LEU A 57 10.61 22.14 -2.25
CA LEU A 57 10.87 20.72 -2.13
C LEU A 57 11.69 20.46 -0.88
N PHE A 58 11.14 19.68 0.05
CA PHE A 58 11.92 19.07 1.12
C PHE A 58 12.40 17.70 0.65
N VAL A 59 13.69 17.47 0.62
CA VAL A 59 14.29 16.28 0.01
C VAL A 59 15.26 15.58 0.95
N GLY A 60 15.22 14.24 0.94
CA GLY A 60 16.21 13.41 1.63
C GLY A 60 17.55 13.39 0.87
N ASP A 61 18.65 13.21 1.59
CA ASP A 61 20.03 13.19 1.08
C ASP A 61 20.18 12.25 -0.13
N GLN A 62 19.85 10.98 0.01
CA GLN A 62 19.98 9.98 -1.05
C GLN A 62 19.12 10.25 -2.29
N VAL A 63 17.97 10.93 -2.11
CA VAL A 63 17.14 11.34 -3.23
C VAL A 63 17.78 12.51 -3.95
N TRP A 64 18.29 13.49 -3.19
CA TRP A 64 18.93 14.69 -3.72
C TRP A 64 20.10 14.40 -4.66
N GLU A 65 20.93 13.43 -4.31
CA GLU A 65 22.10 13.03 -5.12
C GLU A 65 21.75 12.65 -6.57
N ASN A 66 20.51 12.26 -6.84
CA ASN A 66 20.04 11.82 -8.15
C ASN A 66 19.15 12.84 -8.88
N LEU A 67 18.82 13.98 -8.25
CA LEU A 67 17.95 14.98 -8.84
C LEU A 67 18.72 16.02 -9.65
N ASN A 68 18.07 16.49 -10.71
CA ASN A 68 18.50 17.66 -11.47
C ASN A 68 17.59 18.85 -11.12
N GLU A 69 18.10 19.79 -10.35
CA GLU A 69 17.35 20.98 -9.92
C GLU A 69 16.93 21.87 -11.08
N ALA A 70 17.70 21.88 -12.18
CA ALA A 70 17.35 22.66 -13.37
C ALA A 70 16.09 22.12 -14.08
N ALA A 71 15.75 20.84 -13.90
CA ALA A 71 14.53 20.25 -14.42
C ALA A 71 13.26 20.65 -13.64
N MET A 72 13.42 21.23 -12.44
CA MET A 72 12.32 21.66 -11.56
C MET A 72 12.23 23.19 -11.54
N THR A 73 11.78 23.78 -12.64
CA THR A 73 11.86 25.22 -12.89
C THR A 73 10.94 26.09 -12.04
N ILE A 74 9.88 25.53 -11.47
CA ILE A 74 8.85 26.23 -10.70
C ILE A 74 9.28 26.42 -9.23
N LEU A 75 10.21 25.59 -8.72
CA LEU A 75 10.64 25.65 -7.32
C LEU A 75 11.28 27.01 -6.99
N GLU A 76 10.87 27.59 -5.90
CA GLU A 76 11.50 28.76 -5.27
C GLU A 76 12.69 28.32 -4.40
N GLY A 77 12.69 27.07 -3.89
CA GLY A 77 13.78 26.54 -3.10
C GLY A 77 13.72 25.04 -2.85
N ILE A 78 14.88 24.48 -2.53
CA ILE A 78 15.07 23.07 -2.15
C ILE A 78 15.73 23.04 -0.77
N ILE A 79 15.15 22.27 0.14
CA ILE A 79 15.56 22.19 1.54
C ILE A 79 15.92 20.73 1.85
N LEU A 80 17.08 20.51 2.40
CA LEU A 80 17.53 19.20 2.85
C LEU A 80 16.70 18.79 4.09
N MET A 81 16.11 17.61 4.07
CA MET A 81 15.22 17.16 5.15
C MET A 81 15.99 16.79 6.43
N THR A 82 17.24 16.40 6.32
CA THR A 82 18.04 15.90 7.43
C THR A 82 18.33 16.96 8.49
N ASP A 83 18.53 18.21 8.08
CA ASP A 83 18.91 19.32 8.96
C ASP A 83 18.19 20.64 8.65
N PHE A 84 17.27 20.62 7.69
CA PHE A 84 16.55 21.78 7.17
C PHE A 84 17.42 22.87 6.55
N SER A 85 18.66 22.55 6.14
CA SER A 85 19.52 23.46 5.39
C SER A 85 18.94 23.72 3.99
N ILE A 86 19.08 24.96 3.50
CA ILE A 86 18.60 25.35 2.18
C ILE A 86 19.71 25.04 1.17
N LEU A 87 19.45 24.03 0.32
CA LEU A 87 20.37 23.62 -0.75
C LEU A 87 20.33 24.57 -1.93
N ILE A 88 19.14 24.94 -2.37
CA ILE A 88 18.88 25.83 -3.49
C ILE A 88 17.92 26.91 -3.05
N SER A 89 18.24 28.15 -3.35
CA SER A 89 17.38 29.31 -3.20
C SER A 89 17.28 30.05 -4.52
N ARG A 90 16.07 30.41 -4.91
CA ARG A 90 15.78 31.14 -6.15
C ARG A 90 15.00 32.43 -5.91
N THR A 91 14.87 32.85 -4.64
CA THR A 91 14.19 34.10 -4.27
C THR A 91 14.99 34.87 -3.22
N GLU A 92 15.03 36.18 -3.34
CA GLU A 92 15.68 37.06 -2.34
C GLU A 92 15.12 36.83 -0.91
N LYS A 93 13.86 36.52 -0.79
CA LYS A 93 13.23 36.26 0.51
C LYS A 93 13.77 34.97 1.16
N LEU A 94 14.01 33.93 0.35
CA LEU A 94 14.54 32.68 0.86
C LEU A 94 16.03 32.80 1.19
N ASP A 95 16.79 33.56 0.36
CA ASP A 95 18.19 33.89 0.65
C ASP A 95 18.31 34.68 1.95
N TYR A 96 17.48 35.71 2.12
CA TYR A 96 17.47 36.50 3.34
C TYR A 96 17.08 35.63 4.56
N ALA A 97 16.10 34.76 4.41
CA ALA A 97 15.69 33.85 5.49
C ALA A 97 16.82 32.86 5.85
N ARG A 98 17.58 32.35 4.87
CA ARG A 98 18.74 31.48 5.11
C ARG A 98 19.80 32.14 6.00
N GLU A 99 20.12 33.39 5.71
CA GLU A 99 21.19 34.13 6.41
C GLU A 99 20.72 34.68 7.77
N HIS A 100 19.43 34.96 7.93
CA HIS A 100 18.88 35.70 9.07
C HIS A 100 17.81 34.93 9.87
N LEU A 101 17.81 33.57 9.81
CA LEU A 101 16.76 32.75 10.43
C LEU A 101 16.58 33.07 11.93
N ASN A 102 17.66 33.14 12.69
CA ASN A 102 17.64 33.44 14.12
C ASN A 102 17.16 34.87 14.42
N GLU A 103 17.55 35.83 13.58
CA GLU A 103 17.07 37.21 13.70
C GLU A 103 15.58 37.32 13.43
N LEU A 104 15.11 36.66 12.37
CA LEU A 104 13.68 36.60 12.03
C LEU A 104 12.85 35.92 13.12
N PHE A 105 13.37 34.83 13.68
CA PHE A 105 12.74 34.15 14.81
C PHE A 105 12.69 35.08 16.05
N GLY A 106 13.80 35.73 16.39
CA GLY A 106 13.89 36.68 17.51
C GLY A 106 12.98 37.90 17.33
N LYS A 107 12.85 38.43 16.10
CA LYS A 107 11.88 39.52 15.79
C LYS A 107 10.43 39.08 15.98
N LYS A 108 10.09 37.85 15.57
CA LYS A 108 8.75 37.32 15.72
C LYS A 108 8.41 36.97 17.17
N TYR A 109 9.39 36.52 17.95
CA TYR A 109 9.23 36.10 19.35
C TYR A 109 10.25 36.78 20.25
N PRO A 110 10.08 38.11 20.53
CA PRO A 110 11.15 38.95 21.16
C PRO A 110 11.42 38.62 22.63
N LYS A 111 10.54 37.93 23.30
CA LYS A 111 10.75 37.55 24.71
C LYS A 111 11.13 36.09 24.84
N ASN A 112 10.15 35.22 24.78
CA ASN A 112 10.33 33.77 24.77
C ASN A 112 9.25 33.14 23.90
N PHE A 113 9.61 32.14 23.11
CA PHE A 113 8.62 31.33 22.41
C PHE A 113 7.82 30.52 23.41
N ARG A 114 6.50 30.58 23.35
CA ARG A 114 5.56 29.84 24.21
C ARG A 114 4.46 29.23 23.37
N LYS A 115 3.75 28.24 23.92
CA LYS A 115 2.66 27.57 23.23
C LYS A 115 1.55 28.52 22.77
N GLU A 116 1.32 29.62 23.48
CA GLU A 116 0.33 30.64 23.14
C GLU A 116 0.68 31.43 21.86
N HIS A 117 1.93 31.35 21.40
CA HIS A 117 2.38 31.92 20.13
C HIS A 117 2.15 31.01 18.93
N ILE A 118 1.69 29.77 19.17
CA ILE A 118 1.43 28.81 18.10
C ILE A 118 0.02 29.07 17.58
N GLU A 119 -0.05 29.47 16.33
CA GLU A 119 -1.29 29.63 15.59
C GLU A 119 -1.33 28.61 14.47
N TYR A 120 -2.27 27.66 14.56
CA TYR A 120 -2.51 26.70 13.49
C TYR A 120 -3.54 27.23 12.51
N HIS A 121 -3.41 26.81 11.27
CA HIS A 121 -4.46 27.00 10.28
C HIS A 121 -5.77 26.35 10.76
N LYS A 122 -6.87 27.08 10.62
CA LYS A 122 -8.21 26.55 10.85
C LYS A 122 -8.73 26.02 9.52
N ASP A 123 -8.54 24.74 9.31
CA ASP A 123 -8.94 24.04 8.11
C ASP A 123 -10.46 23.94 7.97
N GLN A 124 -10.91 23.88 6.72
CA GLN A 124 -12.29 23.58 6.37
C GLN A 124 -12.38 22.17 5.79
N PRO A 125 -13.48 21.44 5.99
CA PRO A 125 -13.60 20.05 5.54
C PRO A 125 -13.28 19.83 4.07
N GLU A 126 -13.72 20.72 3.20
CA GLU A 126 -13.52 20.64 1.74
C GLU A 126 -12.21 21.28 1.26
N GLU A 127 -11.44 21.89 2.14
CA GLU A 127 -10.17 22.50 1.79
C GLU A 127 -9.13 21.41 1.42
N LEU A 128 -8.38 21.63 0.34
CA LEU A 128 -7.35 20.71 -0.13
C LEU A 128 -6.19 20.64 0.87
N ALA A 129 -5.90 19.43 1.36
CA ALA A 129 -4.81 19.16 2.30
C ALA A 129 -3.61 18.52 1.63
N VAL A 130 -3.86 17.52 0.77
CA VAL A 130 -2.82 16.67 0.18
C VAL A 130 -3.10 16.46 -1.31
N ILE A 131 -2.04 16.49 -2.13
CA ILE A 131 -2.07 15.92 -3.49
C ILE A 131 -1.15 14.70 -3.48
N ASN A 132 -1.71 13.50 -3.53
CA ASN A 132 -0.95 12.26 -3.53
C ASN A 132 -0.92 11.65 -4.93
N TYR A 133 0.27 11.41 -5.47
CA TYR A 133 0.42 10.89 -6.83
C TYR A 133 0.38 9.36 -6.85
N THR A 134 -0.54 8.81 -7.65
CA THR A 134 -0.63 7.37 -7.87
C THR A 134 0.32 6.97 -9.00
N SER A 135 0.96 5.80 -8.83
CA SER A 135 1.65 5.14 -9.93
C SER A 135 0.60 4.55 -10.89
N GLY A 136 0.06 5.37 -11.79
CA GLY A 136 -0.89 4.89 -12.80
C GLY A 136 -0.29 3.82 -13.71
N THR A 137 -1.14 2.97 -14.27
CA THR A 137 -0.78 2.02 -15.34
C THR A 137 -0.49 2.71 -16.66
N THR A 138 -0.75 4.01 -16.75
CA THR A 138 -0.43 4.89 -17.88
C THR A 138 0.84 5.70 -17.59
N SER A 139 1.48 6.23 -18.62
CA SER A 139 2.78 6.95 -18.57
C SER A 139 2.84 8.15 -17.62
N TYR A 140 1.73 8.62 -17.09
CA TYR A 140 1.67 9.77 -16.18
C TYR A 140 0.91 9.42 -14.88
N SER A 141 1.52 9.72 -13.73
CA SER A 141 0.89 9.62 -12.41
C SER A 141 -0.23 10.65 -12.27
N LYS A 142 -1.39 10.24 -11.76
CA LYS A 142 -2.51 11.16 -11.46
C LYS A 142 -2.34 11.73 -10.04
N GLY A 143 -2.50 13.03 -9.87
CA GLY A 143 -2.48 13.68 -8.56
C GLY A 143 -3.85 13.63 -7.90
N VAL A 144 -4.03 12.78 -6.92
CA VAL A 144 -5.27 12.64 -6.14
C VAL A 144 -5.39 13.77 -5.14
N MET A 145 -6.45 14.56 -5.23
CA MET A 145 -6.71 15.69 -4.34
C MET A 145 -7.49 15.25 -3.10
N LEU A 146 -6.85 15.19 -1.95
CA LEU A 146 -7.47 14.79 -0.68
C LEU A 146 -7.76 16.02 0.20
N PRO A 147 -9.02 16.27 0.55
CA PRO A 147 -9.41 17.35 1.46
C PRO A 147 -9.14 16.97 2.92
N TYR A 148 -9.18 17.95 3.82
CA TYR A 148 -9.02 17.71 5.27
C TYR A 148 -10.06 16.72 5.81
N ARG A 149 -11.32 16.73 5.32
CA ARG A 149 -12.32 15.74 5.74
C ARG A 149 -11.91 14.29 5.49
N SER A 150 -11.14 14.04 4.41
CA SER A 150 -10.66 12.70 4.12
C SER A 150 -9.62 12.23 5.15
N LEU A 151 -8.66 13.10 5.50
CA LEU A 151 -7.65 12.78 6.51
C LEU A 151 -8.30 12.61 7.88
N TRP A 152 -9.22 13.52 8.25
CA TRP A 152 -9.96 13.44 9.50
C TRP A 152 -10.79 12.17 9.61
N SER A 153 -11.55 11.80 8.55
CA SER A 153 -12.44 10.64 8.60
C SER A 153 -11.66 9.32 8.71
N ASN A 154 -10.50 9.19 8.02
CA ASN A 154 -9.62 8.05 8.17
C ASN A 154 -9.04 7.97 9.60
N THR A 155 -8.61 9.09 10.17
CA THR A 155 -8.08 9.13 11.53
C THR A 155 -9.18 8.84 12.57
N ALA A 156 -10.37 9.40 12.39
CA ALA A 156 -11.53 9.13 13.28
C ALA A 156 -11.94 7.66 13.24
N PHE A 157 -11.97 7.03 12.04
CA PHE A 157 -12.17 5.60 11.91
C PHE A 157 -11.17 4.81 12.77
N ALA A 158 -9.88 5.15 12.67
CA ALA A 158 -8.85 4.46 13.43
C ALA A 158 -9.06 4.61 14.96
N PHE A 159 -9.43 5.78 15.46
CA PHE A 159 -9.77 5.98 16.87
C PHE A 159 -11.01 5.18 17.33
N GLU A 160 -11.96 4.91 16.44
CA GLU A 160 -13.18 4.17 16.77
C GLU A 160 -12.96 2.66 16.85
N VAL A 161 -12.01 2.12 16.07
CA VAL A 161 -11.87 0.67 15.88
C VAL A 161 -10.51 0.09 16.25
N LEU A 162 -9.43 0.89 16.20
CA LEU A 162 -8.09 0.40 16.49
C LEU A 162 -7.72 0.67 17.96
N PRO A 163 -7.02 -0.26 18.64
CA PRO A 163 -6.92 -0.26 20.10
C PRO A 163 -5.74 0.55 20.67
N LEU A 164 -5.08 1.41 19.88
CA LEU A 164 -3.90 2.15 20.33
C LEU A 164 -4.26 3.28 21.31
N LYS A 165 -3.34 3.53 22.23
CA LYS A 165 -3.40 4.57 23.25
C LYS A 165 -2.06 5.26 23.42
N ALA A 166 -2.06 6.40 24.11
CA ALA A 166 -0.84 7.16 24.37
C ALA A 166 0.25 6.31 25.05
N GLY A 167 1.46 6.40 24.49
CA GLY A 167 2.63 5.64 24.91
C GLY A 167 2.79 4.27 24.28
N ASP A 168 1.80 3.77 23.53
CA ASP A 168 1.95 2.53 22.77
C ASP A 168 3.02 2.72 21.67
N LYS A 169 3.65 1.60 21.31
CA LYS A 169 4.75 1.59 20.34
C LYS A 169 4.28 1.04 19.02
N ILE A 170 4.68 1.68 17.95
CA ILE A 170 4.48 1.18 16.59
C ILE A 170 5.77 1.30 15.77
N ILE A 171 5.85 0.54 14.68
CA ILE A 171 6.94 0.63 13.71
C ILE A 171 6.35 1.16 12.41
N SER A 172 6.89 2.29 11.94
CA SER A 172 6.57 2.84 10.62
C SER A 172 7.53 2.23 9.59
N MET A 173 7.04 1.27 8.82
CA MET A 173 7.79 0.56 7.79
C MET A 173 7.24 0.74 6.38
N LEU A 174 5.98 1.13 6.25
CA LEU A 174 5.37 1.49 4.97
C LEU A 174 5.75 2.93 4.61
N PRO A 175 5.95 3.27 3.32
CA PRO A 175 6.28 4.63 2.95
C PRO A 175 5.23 5.64 3.42
N MET A 176 5.65 6.66 4.19
CA MET A 176 4.76 7.75 4.64
C MET A 176 4.25 8.61 3.48
N ALA A 177 4.93 8.59 2.34
CA ALA A 177 4.43 9.22 1.11
C ALA A 177 3.29 8.45 0.45
N HIS A 178 2.94 7.27 0.93
CA HIS A 178 1.79 6.48 0.51
C HIS A 178 0.67 6.61 1.54
N MET A 179 -0.59 6.82 1.09
CA MET A 179 -1.71 7.10 2.01
C MET A 179 -1.92 6.02 3.08
N TYR A 180 -1.63 4.75 2.79
CA TYR A 180 -1.74 3.67 3.76
C TYR A 180 -0.74 3.84 4.92
N GLY A 181 0.53 4.09 4.62
CA GLY A 181 1.54 4.39 5.65
C GLY A 181 1.29 5.72 6.34
N LEU A 182 0.86 6.75 5.60
CA LEU A 182 0.56 8.06 6.17
C LEU A 182 -0.57 8.02 7.19
N ALA A 183 -1.68 7.36 6.87
CA ALA A 183 -2.85 7.32 7.73
C ALA A 183 -2.69 6.39 8.94
N PHE A 184 -2.09 5.19 8.76
CA PHE A 184 -2.11 4.09 9.73
C PHE A 184 -0.74 3.64 10.24
N GLU A 185 0.33 4.41 9.98
CA GLU A 185 1.62 4.31 10.67
C GLU A 185 2.15 5.68 11.10
N PHE A 186 1.38 6.77 10.86
CA PHE A 186 1.79 8.10 11.26
C PHE A 186 0.64 8.97 11.81
N LEU A 187 -0.38 9.34 11.02
CA LEU A 187 -1.39 10.33 11.47
C LEU A 187 -2.21 9.85 12.67
N TYR A 188 -2.70 8.64 12.62
CA TYR A 188 -3.46 8.07 13.72
C TYR A 188 -2.58 7.90 14.97
N GLU A 189 -1.44 7.28 14.81
CA GLU A 189 -0.50 6.95 15.89
C GLU A 189 0.06 8.23 16.55
N PHE A 190 0.40 9.23 15.73
CA PHE A 190 0.82 10.53 16.24
C PHE A 190 -0.31 11.20 17.02
N SER A 191 -1.52 11.18 16.48
CA SER A 191 -2.71 11.78 17.14
C SER A 191 -3.11 11.04 18.41
N ALA A 192 -2.88 9.71 18.48
CA ALA A 192 -3.10 8.90 19.67
C ALA A 192 -1.99 9.06 20.74
N GLY A 193 -0.88 9.74 20.40
CA GLY A 193 0.26 9.92 21.32
C GLY A 193 1.17 8.70 21.44
N CYS A 194 1.24 7.89 20.38
CA CYS A 194 2.11 6.72 20.32
C CYS A 194 3.59 7.09 20.13
N GLN A 195 4.47 6.14 20.46
CA GLN A 195 5.88 6.18 20.14
C GLN A 195 6.10 5.53 18.77
N ILE A 196 6.45 6.34 17.76
CA ILE A 196 6.65 5.89 16.38
C ILE A 196 8.13 5.62 16.14
N TYR A 197 8.46 4.38 15.78
CA TYR A 197 9.80 3.95 15.42
C TYR A 197 9.91 3.82 13.91
N PHE A 198 10.65 4.74 13.28
CA PHE A 198 10.83 4.73 11.83
C PHE A 198 11.88 3.70 11.41
N LEU A 199 11.50 2.80 10.51
CA LEU A 199 12.42 1.84 9.92
C LEU A 199 13.26 2.53 8.83
N THR A 200 14.52 2.82 9.14
CA THR A 200 15.43 3.57 8.25
C THR A 200 16.10 2.71 7.19
N ARG A 201 16.04 1.38 7.33
CA ARG A 201 16.62 0.42 6.38
C ARG A 201 15.54 -0.18 5.49
N MET A 202 15.96 -0.64 4.30
CA MET A 202 15.06 -1.38 3.40
C MET A 202 14.42 -2.57 4.13
N PRO A 203 13.08 -2.69 4.15
CA PRO A 203 12.40 -3.79 4.82
C PRO A 203 12.81 -5.15 4.23
N SER A 204 13.54 -5.95 4.99
CA SER A 204 13.79 -7.36 4.71
C SER A 204 13.28 -8.18 5.90
N PRO A 205 12.94 -9.47 5.73
CA PRO A 205 12.46 -10.28 6.85
C PRO A 205 13.37 -10.21 8.08
N LYS A 206 14.68 -10.27 7.90
CA LYS A 206 15.66 -10.18 8.99
C LYS A 206 15.58 -8.84 9.73
N ILE A 207 15.51 -7.73 9.00
CA ILE A 207 15.45 -6.38 9.58
C ILE A 207 14.11 -6.18 10.31
N ILE A 208 13.01 -6.66 9.72
CA ILE A 208 11.67 -6.57 10.29
C ILE A 208 11.60 -7.38 11.60
N PHE A 209 12.08 -8.62 11.62
CA PHE A 209 12.10 -9.44 12.84
C PHE A 209 12.94 -8.81 13.94
N GLN A 210 14.10 -8.25 13.60
CA GLN A 210 14.91 -7.52 14.56
C GLN A 210 14.13 -6.33 15.15
N ALA A 211 13.53 -5.52 14.31
CA ALA A 211 12.73 -4.37 14.74
C ALA A 211 11.54 -4.79 15.63
N PHE A 212 10.82 -5.85 15.26
CA PHE A 212 9.72 -6.38 16.05
C PHE A 212 10.19 -6.87 17.42
N SER A 213 11.32 -7.56 17.50
CA SER A 213 11.87 -8.07 18.77
C SER A 213 12.31 -6.95 19.71
N GLU A 214 12.87 -5.87 19.17
CA GLU A 214 13.37 -4.72 19.94
C GLU A 214 12.23 -3.77 20.36
N VAL A 215 11.35 -3.41 19.44
CA VAL A 215 10.28 -2.43 19.69
C VAL A 215 9.07 -3.06 20.36
N LYS A 216 8.67 -4.26 19.94
CA LYS A 216 7.46 -4.98 20.38
C LYS A 216 6.22 -4.10 20.12
N PRO A 217 5.84 -3.89 18.88
CA PRO A 217 4.75 -2.99 18.51
C PRO A 217 3.40 -3.47 19.05
N HIS A 218 2.48 -2.53 19.29
CA HIS A 218 1.13 -2.81 19.77
C HIS A 218 0.11 -2.98 18.63
N LEU A 219 0.46 -2.51 17.45
CA LEU A 219 -0.26 -2.74 16.19
C LEU A 219 0.76 -2.94 15.08
N VAL A 220 0.46 -3.83 14.14
CA VAL A 220 1.29 -4.05 12.95
C VAL A 220 0.47 -3.79 11.70
N VAL A 221 0.93 -2.87 10.87
CA VAL A 221 0.35 -2.57 9.57
C VAL A 221 1.31 -3.09 8.50
N ALA A 222 0.86 -3.90 7.58
CA ALA A 222 1.73 -4.58 6.63
C ALA A 222 1.11 -4.71 5.24
N VAL A 223 1.96 -4.90 4.23
CA VAL A 223 1.52 -5.37 2.91
C VAL A 223 1.62 -6.90 2.85
N PRO A 224 0.79 -7.57 2.04
CA PRO A 224 0.76 -9.03 1.90
C PRO A 224 2.13 -9.66 1.76
N LEU A 225 2.96 -9.14 0.87
CA LEU A 225 4.28 -9.67 0.55
C LEU A 225 5.18 -9.86 1.79
N ILE A 226 5.07 -9.00 2.79
CA ILE A 226 5.86 -9.10 4.02
C ILE A 226 5.43 -10.32 4.82
N ILE A 227 4.11 -10.46 5.04
CA ILE A 227 3.52 -11.57 5.81
C ILE A 227 3.76 -12.90 5.09
N GLU A 228 3.50 -12.93 3.80
CA GLU A 228 3.69 -14.11 2.95
C GLU A 228 5.14 -14.61 2.99
N LYS A 229 6.13 -13.74 2.83
CA LYS A 229 7.54 -14.12 2.94
C LYS A 229 7.89 -14.67 4.30
N ILE A 230 7.35 -14.08 5.37
CA ILE A 230 7.57 -14.57 6.73
C ILE A 230 7.00 -15.98 6.87
N ILE A 231 5.75 -16.19 6.49
CA ILE A 231 5.05 -17.46 6.69
C ILE A 231 5.61 -18.54 5.75
N LYS A 232 5.69 -18.27 4.44
CA LYS A 232 6.14 -19.26 3.45
C LYS A 232 7.60 -19.71 3.64
N LYS A 233 8.52 -18.79 3.98
CA LYS A 233 9.94 -19.15 4.12
C LYS A 233 10.33 -19.68 5.50
N ASN A 234 9.63 -19.27 6.56
CA ASN A 234 10.09 -19.58 7.93
C ASN A 234 9.16 -20.53 8.69
N VAL A 235 7.90 -20.66 8.30
CA VAL A 235 6.90 -21.40 9.08
C VAL A 235 6.39 -22.63 8.32
N LEU A 236 5.82 -22.47 7.13
CA LEU A 236 5.22 -23.56 6.37
C LEU A 236 6.17 -24.74 6.12
N PRO A 237 7.45 -24.56 5.72
CA PRO A 237 8.34 -25.69 5.44
C PRO A 237 8.57 -26.61 6.65
N LYS A 238 8.49 -26.04 7.88
CA LYS A 238 8.63 -26.82 9.11
C LYS A 238 7.42 -27.71 9.39
N LEU A 239 6.24 -27.29 8.94
CA LEU A 239 4.96 -28.02 9.10
C LEU A 239 4.74 -29.05 8.00
N GLU A 240 5.38 -28.90 6.87
CA GLU A 240 5.22 -29.80 5.72
C GLU A 240 6.07 -31.07 5.81
N THR A 241 6.92 -31.21 6.82
CA THR A 241 7.69 -32.43 7.01
C THR A 241 6.78 -33.65 7.22
N PRO A 242 7.15 -34.85 6.71
CA PRO A 242 6.32 -36.05 6.85
C PRO A 242 5.92 -36.35 8.29
N THR A 243 6.84 -36.15 9.22
CA THR A 243 6.61 -36.35 10.67
C THR A 243 5.55 -35.38 11.19
N MET A 244 5.64 -34.10 10.81
CA MET A 244 4.70 -33.08 11.26
C MET A 244 3.30 -33.32 10.66
N LYS A 245 3.21 -33.66 9.37
CA LYS A 245 1.96 -34.03 8.71
C LYS A 245 1.26 -35.23 9.41
N LEU A 246 2.04 -36.18 9.92
CA LEU A 246 1.50 -37.32 10.69
C LEU A 246 0.98 -36.86 12.06
N LEU A 247 1.74 -36.04 12.77
CA LEU A 247 1.36 -35.53 14.11
C LEU A 247 0.12 -34.65 14.05
N LEU A 248 -0.05 -33.85 12.99
CA LEU A 248 -1.23 -33.00 12.76
C LEU A 248 -2.52 -33.79 12.54
N LYS A 249 -2.45 -35.09 12.25
CA LYS A 249 -3.64 -35.97 12.14
C LYS A 249 -4.20 -36.42 13.49
N VAL A 250 -3.45 -36.25 14.58
CA VAL A 250 -3.88 -36.63 15.93
C VAL A 250 -4.50 -35.42 16.63
N PRO A 251 -5.81 -35.39 16.94
CA PRO A 251 -6.52 -34.18 17.41
C PRO A 251 -5.84 -33.45 18.58
N ILE A 252 -5.53 -34.16 19.67
CA ILE A 252 -4.92 -33.56 20.87
C ILE A 252 -3.50 -33.00 20.57
N ILE A 253 -2.75 -33.66 19.70
CA ILE A 253 -1.41 -33.23 19.29
C ILE A 253 -1.53 -32.05 18.32
N ASN A 254 -2.49 -32.07 17.43
CA ASN A 254 -2.80 -30.99 16.49
C ASN A 254 -3.05 -29.67 17.20
N ASP A 255 -3.94 -29.63 18.21
CA ASP A 255 -4.25 -28.42 18.96
C ASP A 255 -3.03 -27.87 19.70
N LYS A 256 -2.21 -28.76 20.25
CA LYS A 256 -0.96 -28.39 20.92
C LYS A 256 0.07 -27.82 19.95
N ILE A 257 0.20 -28.41 18.75
CA ILE A 257 1.08 -27.92 17.68
C ILE A 257 0.60 -26.55 17.21
N LYS A 258 -0.68 -26.38 16.90
CA LYS A 258 -1.27 -25.09 16.49
C LYS A 258 -0.99 -24.00 17.50
N THR A 259 -1.19 -24.26 18.79
CA THR A 259 -0.90 -23.31 19.87
C THR A 259 0.57 -22.94 19.89
N THR A 260 1.48 -23.92 19.84
CA THR A 260 2.93 -23.67 19.84
C THR A 260 3.37 -22.87 18.60
N VAL A 261 2.80 -23.20 17.43
CA VAL A 261 3.09 -22.46 16.19
C VAL A 261 2.55 -21.04 16.28
N ARG A 262 1.32 -20.84 16.75
CA ARG A 262 0.75 -19.51 16.98
C ARG A 262 1.65 -18.67 17.91
N GLU A 263 2.03 -19.21 19.05
CA GLU A 263 2.91 -18.53 20.01
C GLU A 263 4.26 -18.16 19.37
N GLY A 264 4.83 -19.06 18.58
CA GLY A 264 6.06 -18.81 17.82
C GLY A 264 5.91 -17.68 16.80
N VAL A 265 4.81 -17.66 16.02
CA VAL A 265 4.52 -16.60 15.05
C VAL A 265 4.24 -15.28 15.77
N VAL A 266 3.39 -15.28 16.81
CA VAL A 266 3.10 -14.09 17.63
C VAL A 266 4.38 -13.52 18.23
N SER A 267 5.27 -14.36 18.75
CA SER A 267 6.56 -13.93 19.29
C SER A 267 7.45 -13.29 18.24
N ALA A 268 7.46 -13.82 17.01
CA ALA A 268 8.21 -13.25 15.89
C ALA A 268 7.76 -11.83 15.51
N PHE A 269 6.49 -11.50 15.75
CA PHE A 269 5.93 -10.15 15.60
C PHE A 269 6.07 -9.28 16.87
N GLY A 270 6.87 -9.70 17.85
CA GLY A 270 7.14 -8.95 19.09
C GLY A 270 6.24 -9.31 20.27
N GLY A 271 5.19 -10.11 20.08
CA GLY A 271 4.37 -10.71 21.12
C GLY A 271 3.43 -9.76 21.90
N ARG A 272 3.28 -8.50 21.46
CA ARG A 272 2.44 -7.49 22.15
C ARG A 272 1.35 -6.87 21.31
N PHE A 273 1.34 -7.11 20.03
CA PHE A 273 0.36 -6.51 19.14
C PHE A 273 -1.06 -7.06 19.37
N ALA A 274 -2.06 -6.20 19.18
CA ALA A 274 -3.47 -6.59 19.25
C ALA A 274 -3.89 -7.33 17.96
N GLU A 275 -3.44 -6.82 16.80
CA GLU A 275 -3.71 -7.42 15.50
C GLU A 275 -2.66 -7.01 14.46
N VAL A 276 -2.63 -7.76 13.36
CA VAL A 276 -1.89 -7.44 12.14
C VAL A 276 -2.89 -7.07 11.05
N ILE A 277 -2.81 -5.83 10.57
CA ILE A 277 -3.65 -5.34 9.48
C ILE A 277 -2.89 -5.51 8.17
N VAL A 278 -3.44 -6.28 7.24
CA VAL A 278 -2.87 -6.53 5.92
C VAL A 278 -3.66 -5.75 4.88
N GLY A 279 -2.98 -4.96 4.05
CA GLY A 279 -3.66 -4.15 3.05
C GLY A 279 -2.76 -3.75 1.88
N GLY A 280 -3.35 -3.10 0.87
CA GLY A 280 -2.62 -2.55 -0.28
C GLY A 280 -2.48 -3.49 -1.48
N ALA A 281 -2.74 -4.79 -1.33
CA ALA A 281 -2.80 -5.78 -2.41
C ALA A 281 -3.65 -6.99 -1.99
N ALA A 282 -3.95 -7.89 -2.93
CA ALA A 282 -4.59 -9.18 -2.61
C ALA A 282 -3.71 -9.99 -1.65
N PHE A 283 -4.34 -10.66 -0.71
CA PHE A 283 -3.66 -11.51 0.27
C PHE A 283 -3.74 -12.97 -0.15
N ASN A 284 -2.61 -13.66 -0.12
CA ASN A 284 -2.49 -15.04 -0.56
C ASN A 284 -3.37 -15.97 0.26
N GLN A 285 -4.24 -16.73 -0.40
CA GLN A 285 -5.26 -17.57 0.24
C GLN A 285 -4.67 -18.69 1.09
N GLU A 286 -3.56 -19.30 0.67
CA GLU A 286 -2.89 -20.36 1.44
C GLU A 286 -2.34 -19.82 2.76
N VAL A 287 -1.69 -18.66 2.72
CA VAL A 287 -1.18 -17.98 3.91
C VAL A 287 -2.32 -17.55 4.82
N GLU A 288 -3.41 -17.04 4.24
CA GLU A 288 -4.60 -16.66 4.99
C GLU A 288 -5.24 -17.87 5.69
N GLN A 289 -5.41 -18.98 4.99
CA GLN A 289 -5.93 -20.24 5.57
C GLN A 289 -5.03 -20.74 6.71
N PHE A 290 -3.71 -20.65 6.52
CA PHE A 290 -2.76 -21.01 7.55
C PHE A 290 -2.90 -20.14 8.81
N LEU A 291 -2.92 -18.81 8.66
CA LEU A 291 -3.07 -17.88 9.78
C LEU A 291 -4.38 -18.11 10.54
N ARG A 292 -5.46 -18.40 9.82
CA ARG A 292 -6.74 -18.80 10.40
C ARG A 292 -6.64 -20.10 11.18
N MET A 293 -5.99 -21.12 10.60
CA MET A 293 -5.83 -22.44 11.23
C MET A 293 -5.16 -22.35 12.60
N ILE A 294 -4.19 -21.44 12.76
CA ILE A 294 -3.49 -21.20 14.02
C ILE A 294 -4.14 -20.10 14.87
N GLU A 295 -5.30 -19.57 14.47
CA GLU A 295 -6.01 -18.47 15.16
C GLU A 295 -5.10 -17.24 15.42
N PHE A 296 -4.30 -16.87 14.42
CA PHE A 296 -3.46 -15.68 14.47
C PHE A 296 -4.32 -14.41 14.33
N PRO A 297 -4.10 -13.36 15.15
CA PRO A 297 -4.91 -12.14 15.09
C PRO A 297 -4.52 -11.28 13.89
N TYR A 298 -5.18 -11.48 12.76
CA TYR A 298 -5.01 -10.69 11.54
C TYR A 298 -6.35 -10.26 10.95
N THR A 299 -6.32 -9.21 10.17
CA THR A 299 -7.43 -8.76 9.33
C THR A 299 -6.91 -8.24 7.99
N VAL A 300 -7.78 -8.18 7.00
CA VAL A 300 -7.48 -7.62 5.69
C VAL A 300 -8.34 -6.39 5.48
N GLY A 301 -7.71 -5.25 5.20
CA GLY A 301 -8.39 -4.01 4.85
C GLY A 301 -8.29 -3.70 3.36
N TYR A 302 -9.30 -3.02 2.83
CA TYR A 302 -9.35 -2.56 1.45
C TYR A 302 -9.45 -1.04 1.37
N GLY A 303 -8.68 -0.47 0.48
CA GLY A 303 -8.70 0.96 0.22
C GLY A 303 -7.87 1.35 -0.99
N MET A 304 -7.95 2.62 -1.33
CA MET A 304 -7.22 3.22 -2.43
C MET A 304 -6.84 4.67 -2.11
N THR A 305 -5.85 5.21 -2.81
CA THR A 305 -5.39 6.59 -2.59
C THR A 305 -6.53 7.60 -2.67
N GLU A 306 -7.46 7.37 -3.58
CA GLU A 306 -8.65 8.20 -3.82
C GLU A 306 -9.65 8.23 -2.63
N CYS A 307 -9.41 7.40 -1.59
CA CYS A 307 -10.19 7.37 -0.34
C CYS A 307 -9.35 7.67 0.91
N GLY A 308 -8.12 8.08 0.78
CA GLY A 308 -7.24 8.57 1.80
C GLY A 308 -6.82 7.70 3.01
N PRO A 309 -6.77 6.30 3.05
CA PRO A 309 -7.07 5.39 1.95
C PRO A 309 -8.30 4.49 2.16
N ILE A 310 -8.86 4.32 3.38
CA ILE A 310 -9.69 3.17 3.78
C ILE A 310 -11.11 3.20 3.21
N ILE A 311 -11.59 2.04 2.76
CA ILE A 311 -12.96 1.82 2.29
C ILE A 311 -13.63 0.69 3.10
N CYS A 312 -12.97 -0.45 3.27
CA CYS A 312 -13.50 -1.61 3.98
C CYS A 312 -12.50 -2.12 5.02
N TYR A 313 -13.04 -2.57 6.15
CA TYR A 313 -12.30 -3.17 7.26
C TYR A 313 -13.27 -3.91 8.19
N GLU A 314 -12.79 -4.90 8.91
CA GLU A 314 -13.45 -5.49 10.07
C GLU A 314 -12.39 -5.90 11.10
N ASP A 315 -12.74 -5.77 12.39
CA ASP A 315 -11.89 -6.23 13.50
C ASP A 315 -11.56 -7.73 13.37
N TRP A 316 -10.33 -8.13 13.64
CA TRP A 316 -9.86 -9.49 13.44
C TRP A 316 -10.72 -10.56 14.11
N SER A 317 -11.37 -10.25 15.24
CA SER A 317 -12.22 -11.20 15.96
C SER A 317 -13.55 -11.47 15.25
N ARG A 318 -13.99 -10.58 14.35
CA ARG A 318 -15.22 -10.70 13.55
C ARG A 318 -14.93 -10.82 12.06
N PHE A 319 -13.66 -10.70 11.69
CA PHE A 319 -13.24 -10.74 10.30
C PHE A 319 -13.60 -12.06 9.62
N LYS A 320 -14.21 -11.96 8.44
CA LYS A 320 -14.53 -13.10 7.59
C LYS A 320 -13.37 -13.35 6.61
N PRO A 321 -12.63 -14.46 6.75
CA PRO A 321 -11.54 -14.80 5.83
C PRO A 321 -11.97 -14.84 4.36
N GLY A 322 -11.07 -14.41 3.47
CA GLY A 322 -11.38 -14.26 2.04
C GLY A 322 -12.10 -12.96 1.70
N SER A 323 -12.49 -12.16 2.70
CA SER A 323 -13.07 -10.84 2.50
C SER A 323 -12.04 -9.73 2.82
N CYS A 324 -12.42 -8.48 2.64
CA CYS A 324 -11.71 -7.31 3.16
C CYS A 324 -12.54 -6.55 4.21
N GLY A 325 -13.48 -7.26 4.86
CA GLY A 325 -14.40 -6.69 5.83
C GLY A 325 -15.57 -5.93 5.19
N LYS A 326 -16.13 -5.01 5.93
CA LYS A 326 -17.32 -4.22 5.60
C LYS A 326 -16.97 -2.76 5.38
N ALA A 327 -17.91 -1.99 4.81
CA ALA A 327 -17.77 -0.54 4.72
C ALA A 327 -17.40 0.06 6.08
N VAL A 328 -16.35 0.89 6.13
CA VAL A 328 -15.96 1.57 7.37
C VAL A 328 -16.99 2.65 7.75
N PRO A 329 -17.08 3.04 9.03
CA PRO A 329 -17.96 4.12 9.46
C PRO A 329 -17.89 5.36 8.56
N ARG A 330 -19.05 5.98 8.29
CA ARG A 330 -19.22 7.14 7.40
C ARG A 330 -19.05 6.89 5.91
N MET A 331 -18.67 5.66 5.49
CA MET A 331 -18.60 5.27 4.08
C MET A 331 -19.80 4.41 3.69
N GLU A 332 -20.31 4.64 2.49
CA GLU A 332 -21.24 3.76 1.81
C GLU A 332 -20.51 2.99 0.73
N VAL A 333 -20.79 1.69 0.63
CA VAL A 333 -20.20 0.81 -0.39
C VAL A 333 -21.32 0.02 -1.07
N LYS A 334 -21.25 -0.09 -2.39
CA LYS A 334 -22.15 -0.90 -3.21
C LYS A 334 -21.36 -1.69 -4.24
N ILE A 335 -21.91 -2.82 -4.62
CA ILE A 335 -21.45 -3.58 -5.78
C ILE A 335 -22.44 -3.37 -6.92
N LEU A 336 -21.97 -2.87 -8.04
CA LEU A 336 -22.80 -2.68 -9.25
C LEU A 336 -23.05 -4.03 -9.93
N SER A 337 -23.99 -4.79 -9.38
CA SER A 337 -24.36 -6.12 -9.84
C SER A 337 -25.85 -6.36 -9.63
N PRO A 338 -26.53 -7.12 -10.50
CA PRO A 338 -27.90 -7.55 -10.28
C PRO A 338 -28.04 -8.57 -9.13
N ASP A 339 -26.96 -9.27 -8.80
CA ASP A 339 -26.86 -10.23 -7.71
C ASP A 339 -25.47 -10.13 -7.07
N PRO A 340 -25.27 -9.19 -6.11
CA PRO A 340 -23.96 -8.93 -5.51
C PRO A 340 -23.36 -10.13 -4.77
N GLU A 341 -24.15 -11.10 -4.35
CA GLU A 341 -23.66 -12.29 -3.66
C GLU A 341 -23.01 -13.29 -4.61
N ASN A 342 -23.50 -13.40 -5.85
CA ASN A 342 -23.10 -14.45 -6.78
C ASN A 342 -22.44 -13.93 -8.06
N ILE A 343 -22.74 -12.68 -8.45
CA ILE A 343 -22.22 -12.07 -9.67
C ILE A 343 -21.36 -10.87 -9.29
N ALA A 344 -20.05 -10.96 -9.57
CA ALA A 344 -19.15 -9.87 -9.28
C ALA A 344 -19.49 -8.63 -10.12
N GLY A 345 -19.46 -7.48 -9.45
CA GLY A 345 -19.66 -6.17 -10.06
C GLY A 345 -18.63 -5.16 -9.54
N GLU A 346 -18.61 -3.97 -10.14
CA GLU A 346 -17.70 -2.92 -9.71
C GLU A 346 -18.05 -2.42 -8.32
N ILE A 347 -17.03 -2.24 -7.48
CA ILE A 347 -17.15 -1.57 -6.19
C ILE A 347 -17.30 -0.07 -6.45
N VAL A 348 -18.37 0.53 -5.94
CA VAL A 348 -18.51 1.97 -5.85
C VAL A 348 -18.66 2.39 -4.41
N CYS A 349 -18.06 3.49 -4.04
CA CYS A 349 -18.12 4.01 -2.67
C CYS A 349 -18.38 5.51 -2.61
N ARG A 350 -18.98 5.95 -1.51
CA ARG A 350 -19.31 7.35 -1.25
C ARG A 350 -19.12 7.66 0.22
N GLY A 351 -18.65 8.87 0.53
CA GLY A 351 -18.48 9.34 1.91
C GLY A 351 -17.32 10.31 2.06
N PRO A 352 -17.04 10.75 3.29
CA PRO A 352 -16.04 11.78 3.57
C PRO A 352 -14.61 11.39 3.21
N ASN A 353 -14.31 10.09 3.05
CA ASN A 353 -12.98 9.62 2.64
C ASN A 353 -12.65 9.95 1.19
N VAL A 354 -13.69 10.11 0.33
CA VAL A 354 -13.51 10.27 -1.11
C VAL A 354 -12.84 11.60 -1.45
N MET A 355 -11.91 11.54 -2.40
CA MET A 355 -11.15 12.66 -2.96
C MET A 355 -12.05 13.77 -3.53
N LEU A 356 -11.46 14.95 -3.76
CA LEU A 356 -12.10 16.01 -4.55
C LEU A 356 -12.06 15.75 -6.04
N GLY A 357 -11.12 14.93 -6.50
CA GLY A 357 -10.85 14.61 -7.91
C GLY A 357 -9.36 14.55 -8.19
N TYR A 358 -9.02 14.52 -9.48
CA TYR A 358 -7.63 14.50 -9.93
C TYR A 358 -7.15 15.90 -10.30
N TYR A 359 -6.01 16.30 -9.74
CA TYR A 359 -5.44 17.63 -9.96
C TYR A 359 -5.16 17.89 -11.44
N LYS A 360 -5.71 18.99 -11.98
CA LYS A 360 -5.65 19.39 -13.39
C LYS A 360 -6.12 18.30 -14.39
N ASN A 361 -7.05 17.45 -13.97
CA ASN A 361 -7.59 16.40 -14.83
C ASN A 361 -9.10 16.20 -14.57
N GLU A 362 -9.90 17.12 -15.09
CA GLU A 362 -11.35 17.10 -14.93
C GLU A 362 -12.03 15.92 -15.65
N GLU A 363 -11.48 15.48 -16.78
CA GLU A 363 -12.00 14.34 -17.53
C GLU A 363 -11.89 13.07 -16.69
N ALA A 364 -10.70 12.75 -16.20
CA ALA A 364 -10.50 11.59 -15.32
C ALA A 364 -11.29 11.71 -14.01
N THR A 365 -11.55 12.93 -13.53
CA THR A 365 -12.40 13.15 -12.34
C THR A 365 -13.84 12.78 -12.61
N ARG A 366 -14.41 13.21 -13.76
CA ARG A 366 -15.78 12.87 -14.15
C ARG A 366 -15.96 11.39 -14.49
N GLU A 367 -14.91 10.73 -14.97
CA GLU A 367 -14.93 9.27 -15.16
C GLU A 367 -14.90 8.49 -13.81
N ALA A 368 -14.21 9.04 -12.81
CA ALA A 368 -14.03 8.37 -11.53
C ALA A 368 -15.16 8.66 -10.54
N ILE A 369 -15.75 9.85 -10.55
CA ILE A 369 -16.83 10.25 -9.63
C ILE A 369 -18.05 10.63 -10.46
N ASP A 370 -19.14 9.88 -10.28
CA ASP A 370 -20.39 10.13 -10.97
C ASP A 370 -21.16 11.34 -10.42
N ALA A 371 -22.28 11.67 -11.07
CA ALA A 371 -23.11 12.84 -10.71
C ALA A 371 -23.74 12.74 -9.31
N ASP A 372 -23.90 11.53 -8.76
CA ASP A 372 -24.45 11.26 -7.43
C ASP A 372 -23.36 11.18 -6.36
N GLY A 373 -22.10 11.43 -6.72
CA GLY A 373 -20.92 11.44 -5.83
C GLY A 373 -20.36 10.06 -5.51
N TRP A 374 -20.69 9.02 -6.28
CA TRP A 374 -20.10 7.71 -6.13
C TRP A 374 -18.76 7.65 -6.85
N LEU A 375 -17.73 7.23 -6.11
CA LEU A 375 -16.41 6.91 -6.67
C LEU A 375 -16.43 5.50 -7.26
N HIS A 376 -16.13 5.38 -8.52
CA HIS A 376 -15.88 4.14 -9.25
C HIS A 376 -14.44 3.67 -9.00
N THR A 377 -14.29 2.55 -8.30
CA THR A 377 -12.95 2.09 -7.88
C THR A 377 -12.19 1.38 -8.99
N GLY A 378 -12.89 0.86 -9.98
CA GLY A 378 -12.34 -0.04 -10.99
C GLY A 378 -11.99 -1.43 -10.46
N ASP A 379 -12.36 -1.75 -9.22
CA ASP A 379 -12.20 -3.07 -8.62
C ASP A 379 -13.54 -3.83 -8.67
N LEU A 380 -13.47 -5.13 -8.97
CA LEU A 380 -14.62 -6.03 -9.01
C LEU A 380 -14.69 -6.87 -7.73
N ALA A 381 -15.89 -7.01 -7.18
CA ALA A 381 -16.09 -7.77 -5.94
C ALA A 381 -17.47 -8.42 -5.88
N LEU A 382 -17.61 -9.33 -4.91
CA LEU A 382 -18.86 -9.81 -4.36
C LEU A 382 -19.12 -9.16 -3.01
N MET A 383 -20.38 -9.10 -2.58
CA MET A 383 -20.77 -8.68 -1.25
C MET A 383 -21.82 -9.63 -0.71
N ASP A 384 -21.57 -10.25 0.43
CA ASP A 384 -22.51 -11.14 1.07
C ASP A 384 -23.65 -10.39 1.77
N ALA A 385 -24.66 -11.13 2.25
CA ALA A 385 -25.81 -10.59 2.95
C ALA A 385 -25.46 -9.85 4.25
N GLU A 386 -24.28 -10.12 4.82
CA GLU A 386 -23.77 -9.44 6.02
C GLU A 386 -22.97 -8.15 5.68
N GLY A 387 -22.73 -7.89 4.39
CA GLY A 387 -21.97 -6.72 3.90
C GLY A 387 -20.47 -6.94 3.81
N ASN A 388 -19.96 -8.18 3.95
CA ASN A 388 -18.54 -8.45 3.73
C ASN A 388 -18.21 -8.42 2.24
N VAL A 389 -17.18 -7.68 1.88
CA VAL A 389 -16.73 -7.50 0.50
C VAL A 389 -15.60 -8.47 0.19
N THR A 390 -15.73 -9.23 -0.90
CA THR A 390 -14.70 -10.15 -1.42
C THR A 390 -14.23 -9.67 -2.78
N ILE A 391 -12.98 -9.19 -2.86
CA ILE A 391 -12.40 -8.67 -4.10
C ILE A 391 -12.06 -9.81 -5.05
N LYS A 392 -12.40 -9.63 -6.33
CA LYS A 392 -12.16 -10.58 -7.42
C LYS A 392 -11.01 -10.18 -8.33
N GLY A 393 -10.80 -8.89 -8.52
CA GLY A 393 -9.73 -8.35 -9.35
C GLY A 393 -10.05 -6.97 -9.90
N ARG A 394 -9.22 -6.51 -10.84
CA ARG A 394 -9.40 -5.23 -11.52
C ARG A 394 -10.28 -5.38 -12.76
N SER A 395 -11.24 -4.49 -12.97
CA SER A 395 -12.11 -4.51 -14.16
C SER A 395 -11.32 -4.44 -15.46
N LYS A 396 -10.25 -3.64 -15.50
CA LYS A 396 -9.34 -3.51 -16.64
C LYS A 396 -8.49 -4.75 -16.93
N ASN A 397 -8.32 -5.63 -15.97
CA ASN A 397 -7.54 -6.86 -16.09
C ASN A 397 -8.43 -8.08 -16.39
N MET A 398 -9.73 -7.96 -16.16
CA MET A 398 -10.68 -9.03 -16.43
C MET A 398 -10.59 -9.46 -17.90
N LEU A 399 -10.52 -10.77 -18.11
CA LEU A 399 -10.49 -11.38 -19.43
C LEU A 399 -11.86 -11.99 -19.73
N LEU A 400 -12.23 -12.00 -21.01
CA LEU A 400 -13.47 -12.61 -21.46
C LEU A 400 -13.15 -14.00 -22.04
N GLY A 401 -13.71 -15.04 -21.46
CA GLY A 401 -13.62 -16.40 -21.98
C GLY A 401 -14.36 -16.55 -23.31
N ALA A 402 -14.00 -17.56 -24.11
CA ALA A 402 -14.58 -17.82 -25.43
C ALA A 402 -16.11 -17.97 -25.41
N SER A 403 -16.69 -18.36 -24.28
CA SER A 403 -18.15 -18.50 -24.10
C SER A 403 -18.77 -17.33 -23.32
N GLY A 404 -18.07 -16.20 -23.19
CA GLY A 404 -18.58 -15.01 -22.52
C GLY A 404 -18.46 -14.99 -21.00
N GLN A 405 -17.75 -15.94 -20.38
CA GLN A 405 -17.51 -15.93 -18.93
C GLN A 405 -16.43 -14.92 -18.55
N ASN A 406 -16.63 -14.24 -17.44
CA ASN A 406 -15.61 -13.39 -16.85
C ASN A 406 -14.54 -14.27 -16.21
N ILE A 407 -13.27 -13.97 -16.55
CA ILE A 407 -12.09 -14.61 -16.00
C ILE A 407 -11.31 -13.54 -15.24
N TYR A 408 -10.99 -13.83 -13.98
CA TYR A 408 -10.25 -12.94 -13.10
C TYR A 408 -8.80 -13.44 -13.00
N PRO A 409 -7.84 -12.84 -13.73
CA PRO A 409 -6.46 -13.30 -13.77
C PRO A 409 -5.82 -13.42 -12.40
N GLU A 410 -6.14 -12.47 -11.52
CA GLU A 410 -5.56 -12.40 -10.18
C GLU A 410 -5.91 -13.63 -9.33
N GLU A 411 -7.09 -14.22 -9.48
CA GLU A 411 -7.47 -15.45 -8.77
C GLU A 411 -6.66 -16.66 -9.24
N ILE A 412 -6.36 -16.71 -10.54
CA ILE A 412 -5.56 -17.79 -11.13
C ILE A 412 -4.09 -17.64 -10.72
N GLU A 413 -3.60 -16.39 -10.75
CA GLU A 413 -2.23 -16.05 -10.34
C GLU A 413 -1.96 -16.35 -8.87
N ASP A 414 -2.93 -16.07 -7.99
CA ASP A 414 -2.80 -16.43 -6.57
C ASP A 414 -2.58 -17.92 -6.39
N LYS A 415 -3.35 -18.76 -7.08
CA LYS A 415 -3.14 -20.21 -7.06
C LYS A 415 -1.80 -20.63 -7.68
N LEU A 416 -1.43 -20.05 -8.81
CA LEU A 416 -0.19 -20.36 -9.51
C LEU A 416 1.04 -19.98 -8.67
N ASN A 417 1.00 -18.85 -7.99
CA ASN A 417 2.08 -18.37 -7.12
C ASN A 417 2.28 -19.24 -5.84
N ASN A 418 1.37 -20.19 -5.57
CA ASN A 418 1.52 -21.17 -4.50
C ASN A 418 2.18 -22.48 -4.95
N LEU A 419 2.38 -22.66 -6.27
CA LEU A 419 2.96 -23.88 -6.81
C LEU A 419 4.51 -23.86 -6.74
N PRO A 420 5.16 -25.04 -6.75
CA PRO A 420 6.59 -25.16 -6.57
C PRO A 420 7.41 -24.26 -7.50
N TYR A 421 8.36 -23.54 -6.92
CA TYR A 421 9.33 -22.67 -7.62
C TYR A 421 8.69 -21.54 -8.46
N VAL A 422 7.47 -21.12 -8.20
CA VAL A 422 6.88 -19.94 -8.81
C VAL A 422 7.13 -18.74 -7.90
N ALA A 423 7.93 -17.78 -8.38
CA ALA A 423 8.17 -16.52 -7.66
C ALA A 423 7.07 -15.50 -7.97
N GLU A 424 6.72 -15.36 -9.25
CA GLU A 424 5.71 -14.41 -9.74
C GLU A 424 5.06 -14.93 -11.02
N SER A 425 3.80 -14.57 -11.21
CA SER A 425 3.10 -14.92 -12.45
C SER A 425 2.14 -13.83 -12.91
N ILE A 426 1.83 -13.84 -14.21
CA ILE A 426 0.80 -13.03 -14.84
C ILE A 426 0.02 -13.93 -15.79
N ILE A 427 -1.31 -13.85 -15.73
CA ILE A 427 -2.18 -14.50 -16.68
C ILE A 427 -2.60 -13.48 -17.76
N VAL A 428 -2.33 -13.81 -18.99
CA VAL A 428 -2.67 -13.00 -20.17
C VAL A 428 -3.47 -13.84 -21.17
N GLN A 429 -4.17 -13.14 -22.07
CA GLN A 429 -4.88 -13.79 -23.17
C GLN A 429 -4.10 -13.58 -24.48
N GLN A 430 -3.71 -14.67 -25.15
CA GLN A 430 -3.02 -14.66 -26.44
C GLN A 430 -3.79 -15.57 -27.38
N ASN A 431 -4.23 -15.05 -28.54
CA ASN A 431 -5.05 -15.80 -29.50
C ASN A 431 -6.24 -16.52 -28.84
N GLU A 432 -7.02 -15.78 -28.04
CA GLU A 432 -8.18 -16.27 -27.29
C GLU A 432 -7.89 -17.38 -26.25
N LYS A 433 -6.63 -17.71 -26.01
CA LYS A 433 -6.20 -18.71 -25.02
C LYS A 433 -5.50 -18.04 -23.85
N LEU A 434 -5.73 -18.58 -22.65
CA LEU A 434 -5.02 -18.13 -21.47
C LEU A 434 -3.59 -18.66 -21.44
N VAL A 435 -2.65 -17.77 -21.22
CA VAL A 435 -1.21 -18.06 -21.12
C VAL A 435 -0.71 -17.56 -19.78
N GLY A 436 -0.07 -18.44 -19.02
CA GLY A 436 0.65 -18.08 -17.82
C GLY A 436 2.07 -17.64 -18.17
N LEU A 437 2.41 -16.40 -17.85
CA LEU A 437 3.79 -15.90 -17.87
C LEU A 437 4.33 -16.08 -16.46
N VAL A 438 5.45 -16.78 -16.31
CA VAL A 438 5.98 -17.15 -14.98
C VAL A 438 7.43 -16.74 -14.87
N TYR A 439 7.75 -16.06 -13.78
CA TYR A 439 9.11 -15.89 -13.29
C TYR A 439 9.36 -16.91 -12.18
N PRO A 440 10.22 -17.92 -12.41
CA PRO A 440 10.55 -18.91 -11.40
C PRO A 440 11.41 -18.35 -10.27
N ASP A 441 11.35 -18.94 -9.08
CA ASP A 441 12.36 -18.74 -8.02
C ASP A 441 13.61 -19.54 -8.39
N PHE A 442 14.43 -18.99 -9.30
CA PHE A 442 15.64 -19.62 -9.78
C PHE A 442 16.63 -19.93 -8.67
N ASP A 443 16.73 -19.05 -7.66
CA ASP A 443 17.66 -19.24 -6.54
C ASP A 443 17.27 -20.47 -5.72
N ASP A 444 16.00 -20.61 -5.40
CA ASP A 444 15.48 -21.75 -4.66
C ASP A 444 15.57 -23.05 -5.49
N ALA A 445 15.22 -23.00 -6.77
CA ALA A 445 15.32 -24.15 -7.68
C ALA A 445 16.76 -24.66 -7.81
N PHE A 446 17.73 -23.77 -8.04
CA PHE A 446 19.14 -24.12 -8.15
C PHE A 446 19.72 -24.61 -6.83
N ALA A 447 19.31 -24.07 -5.69
CA ALA A 447 19.70 -24.54 -4.37
C ALA A 447 19.24 -26.00 -4.11
N HIS A 448 18.13 -26.42 -4.73
CA HIS A 448 17.64 -27.80 -4.73
C HIS A 448 18.21 -28.68 -5.84
N GLY A 449 19.18 -28.17 -6.61
CA GLY A 449 19.89 -28.94 -7.65
C GLY A 449 19.13 -29.09 -8.98
N LEU A 450 18.08 -28.29 -9.22
CA LEU A 450 17.36 -28.32 -10.48
C LEU A 450 18.15 -27.58 -11.56
N THR A 451 18.06 -28.09 -12.79
CA THR A 451 18.57 -27.41 -13.99
C THR A 451 17.46 -26.55 -14.63
N THR A 452 17.81 -25.72 -15.59
CA THR A 452 16.83 -24.94 -16.37
C THR A 452 15.78 -25.83 -17.03
N THR A 453 16.18 -26.97 -17.56
CA THR A 453 15.29 -27.98 -18.18
C THR A 453 14.34 -28.60 -17.13
N ASP A 454 14.86 -28.83 -15.91
CA ASP A 454 13.99 -29.30 -14.81
C ASP A 454 12.96 -28.26 -14.42
N ILE A 455 13.32 -26.97 -14.39
CA ILE A 455 12.39 -25.87 -14.12
C ILE A 455 11.28 -25.82 -15.18
N GLU A 456 11.63 -25.99 -16.47
CA GLU A 456 10.61 -26.05 -17.54
C GLU A 456 9.62 -27.20 -17.31
N ARG A 457 10.12 -28.38 -16.94
CA ARG A 457 9.30 -29.53 -16.61
C ARG A 457 8.40 -29.27 -15.40
N VAL A 458 8.94 -28.68 -14.34
CA VAL A 458 8.16 -28.32 -13.13
C VAL A 458 7.07 -27.30 -13.47
N MET A 459 7.35 -26.33 -14.31
CA MET A 459 6.31 -25.34 -14.72
C MET A 459 5.18 -26.02 -15.51
N GLU A 460 5.48 -27.02 -16.34
CA GLU A 460 4.42 -27.79 -17.02
C GLU A 460 3.63 -28.67 -16.04
N GLU A 461 4.27 -29.29 -15.07
CA GLU A 461 3.61 -30.02 -13.99
C GLU A 461 2.72 -29.08 -13.17
N ASN A 462 3.18 -27.88 -12.87
CA ASN A 462 2.40 -26.82 -12.22
C ASN A 462 1.15 -26.44 -13.05
N ARG A 463 1.30 -26.30 -14.39
CA ARG A 463 0.16 -26.02 -15.26
C ARG A 463 -0.92 -27.12 -15.18
N VAL A 464 -0.49 -28.36 -15.19
CA VAL A 464 -1.41 -29.51 -15.08
C VAL A 464 -2.13 -29.51 -13.73
N THR A 465 -1.38 -29.31 -12.66
CA THR A 465 -1.91 -29.23 -11.29
C THR A 465 -2.92 -28.09 -11.14
N LEU A 466 -2.55 -26.89 -11.61
CA LEU A 466 -3.40 -25.72 -11.59
C LEU A 466 -4.72 -25.96 -12.37
N ASN A 467 -4.61 -26.51 -13.59
CA ASN A 467 -5.74 -26.75 -14.46
C ASN A 467 -6.73 -27.79 -13.87
N ALA A 468 -6.27 -28.72 -13.04
CA ALA A 468 -7.14 -29.65 -12.35
C ALA A 468 -8.08 -28.97 -11.33
N GLU A 469 -7.69 -27.80 -10.84
CA GLU A 469 -8.50 -26.99 -9.89
C GLU A 469 -9.32 -25.90 -10.57
N LEU A 470 -9.04 -25.58 -11.83
CA LEU A 470 -9.70 -24.50 -12.55
C LEU A 470 -10.90 -25.00 -13.36
N PRO A 471 -11.99 -24.20 -13.43
CA PRO A 471 -13.06 -24.43 -14.38
C PRO A 471 -12.53 -24.49 -15.81
N ALA A 472 -13.16 -25.29 -16.67
CA ALA A 472 -12.70 -25.53 -18.05
C ALA A 472 -12.48 -24.24 -18.86
N TYR A 473 -13.30 -23.20 -18.65
CA TYR A 473 -13.21 -21.93 -19.36
C TYR A 473 -12.02 -21.04 -18.92
N SER A 474 -11.41 -21.33 -17.77
CA SER A 474 -10.29 -20.57 -17.21
C SER A 474 -8.97 -21.35 -17.16
N GLN A 475 -8.91 -22.52 -17.82
CA GLN A 475 -7.70 -23.32 -17.86
C GLN A 475 -6.59 -22.68 -18.69
N ILE A 476 -5.36 -22.80 -18.22
CA ILE A 476 -4.15 -22.28 -18.85
C ILE A 476 -3.73 -23.21 -19.97
N PHE A 477 -3.64 -22.68 -21.19
CA PHE A 477 -3.23 -23.43 -22.37
C PHE A 477 -1.72 -23.71 -22.37
N LYS A 478 -0.91 -22.71 -21.97
CA LYS A 478 0.55 -22.77 -22.02
C LYS A 478 1.15 -21.92 -20.90
N MET A 479 2.30 -22.34 -20.36
CA MET A 479 3.16 -21.48 -19.57
C MET A 479 4.37 -21.02 -20.39
N LYS A 480 4.81 -19.78 -20.16
CA LYS A 480 6.05 -19.19 -20.69
C LYS A 480 6.92 -18.74 -19.53
N ILE A 481 8.14 -19.20 -19.49
CA ILE A 481 9.13 -18.80 -18.47
C ILE A 481 9.75 -17.48 -18.88
N TYR A 482 9.81 -16.56 -17.93
CA TYR A 482 10.53 -15.30 -18.04
C TYR A 482 11.87 -15.44 -17.30
N PRO A 483 13.00 -15.05 -17.92
CA PRO A 483 14.32 -15.18 -17.31
C PRO A 483 14.61 -14.11 -16.25
N GLU A 484 13.87 -13.01 -16.25
CA GLU A 484 14.03 -11.86 -15.37
C GLU A 484 12.72 -11.54 -14.66
N GLU A 485 12.80 -10.88 -13.48
CA GLU A 485 11.63 -10.40 -12.77
C GLU A 485 10.77 -9.48 -13.65
N PHE A 486 9.44 -9.56 -13.45
CA PHE A 486 8.54 -8.64 -14.13
C PHE A 486 8.78 -7.20 -13.69
N GLU A 487 8.68 -6.26 -14.63
CA GLU A 487 8.80 -4.84 -14.32
C GLU A 487 7.66 -4.38 -13.43
N LYS A 488 8.01 -3.71 -12.32
CA LYS A 488 7.06 -3.31 -11.29
C LYS A 488 6.92 -1.80 -11.18
N THR A 489 5.76 -1.40 -10.68
CA THR A 489 5.57 -0.03 -10.18
C THR A 489 6.36 0.15 -8.88
N PRO A 490 6.58 1.38 -8.40
CA PRO A 490 7.16 1.64 -7.07
C PRO A 490 6.38 0.99 -5.92
N LYS A 491 5.10 0.71 -6.12
CA LYS A 491 4.23 -0.04 -5.18
C LYS A 491 4.42 -1.57 -5.26
N ARG A 492 5.44 -2.03 -5.98
CA ARG A 492 5.73 -3.46 -6.21
C ARG A 492 4.66 -4.23 -6.99
N SER A 493 3.68 -3.57 -7.60
CA SER A 493 2.72 -4.21 -8.51
C SER A 493 3.30 -4.36 -9.90
N ILE A 494 3.08 -5.52 -10.53
CA ILE A 494 3.58 -5.81 -11.88
C ILE A 494 2.90 -4.89 -12.90
N LYS A 495 3.66 -4.32 -13.83
CA LYS A 495 3.17 -3.49 -14.93
C LYS A 495 2.61 -4.39 -16.04
N ARG A 496 1.41 -4.93 -15.85
CA ARG A 496 0.76 -5.89 -16.76
C ARG A 496 0.69 -5.44 -18.21
N PHE A 497 0.49 -4.14 -18.45
CA PHE A 497 0.38 -3.58 -19.80
C PHE A 497 1.63 -3.81 -20.67
N LEU A 498 2.80 -4.05 -20.06
CA LEU A 498 4.03 -4.38 -20.80
C LEU A 498 4.04 -5.81 -21.36
N TYR A 499 3.17 -6.67 -20.85
CA TYR A 499 3.16 -8.11 -21.13
C TYR A 499 1.89 -8.57 -21.85
N GLN A 500 0.92 -7.69 -21.98
CA GLN A 500 -0.26 -7.90 -22.82
C GLN A 500 0.14 -7.61 -24.27
N GLU A 501 -0.04 -8.57 -25.18
CA GLU A 501 0.09 -8.28 -26.60
C GLU A 501 -0.91 -7.17 -26.95
N ALA A 502 -0.46 -6.16 -27.70
CA ALA A 502 -1.34 -5.12 -28.19
C ALA A 502 -2.52 -5.79 -28.92
N LYS A 503 -3.74 -5.48 -28.49
CA LYS A 503 -4.92 -5.87 -29.25
C LYS A 503 -4.78 -5.19 -30.60
N GLY A 504 -4.39 -5.97 -31.64
CA GLY A 504 -4.31 -5.51 -33.02
C GLY A 504 -5.68 -5.13 -33.58
#